data_8e001ee82c1314f1cb6105c3fd54e891
#
_entry.id   8e001ee82c1314f1cb6105c3fd54e891
#
_cell.length_a   1.000
_cell.length_b   1.000
_cell.length_c   1.000
_cell.angle_alpha   90.00
_cell.angle_beta   90.00
_cell.angle_gamma   90.00
#
_symmetry.space_group_name_H-M   'P 1'
#
loop_
_entity.id
_entity.type
_entity.pdbx_description
1 polymer ?
#
loop_
_entity_poly.entity_id
_entity_poly.type
_entity_poly.pdbx_seq_one_letter_code
_entity_poly.pdbx_strand_id
1 'polypeptide(L)'
;MGDGFFAVTAMRNDVGAPRLGLAVAVKVAGGAVARNRLRRIIRESFRLHQGELPAADLVVGARPAARSAAAAALRESLAALWKKVGEQCATSPPR
;
A
#
# COMPACT_ATOMS: atom_id res chain seq x y z
N MET A 1 2.61 -1.83 9.41
CA MET A 1 2.52 -0.36 9.56
C MET A 1 1.24 0.14 8.93
N GLY A 2 0.80 1.32 9.27
CA GLY A 2 -0.43 1.85 8.70
C GLY A 2 -0.76 3.25 9.20
N ASP A 3 -1.87 3.78 8.69
CA ASP A 3 -2.43 5.05 9.12
C ASP A 3 -3.96 4.92 9.18
N GLY A 4 -4.67 6.06 9.15
CA GLY A 4 -6.14 6.06 9.20
C GLY A 4 -6.83 5.47 7.98
N PHE A 5 -6.13 5.36 6.85
CA PHE A 5 -6.71 4.89 5.58
C PHE A 5 -6.26 3.49 5.17
N PHE A 6 -5.00 3.13 5.42
CA PHE A 6 -4.42 1.90 4.91
C PHE A 6 -3.58 1.19 5.96
N ALA A 7 -3.42 -0.12 5.77
CA ALA A 7 -2.48 -0.93 6.52
C ALA A 7 -1.57 -1.63 5.50
N VAL A 8 -0.26 -1.59 5.74
CA VAL A 8 0.72 -2.21 4.87
C VAL A 8 1.53 -3.23 5.64
N THR A 9 1.62 -4.43 5.10
CA THR A 9 2.48 -5.49 5.60
C THR A 9 3.58 -5.72 4.58
N ALA A 10 4.83 -5.72 5.02
CA ALA A 10 5.98 -5.92 4.15
C ALA A 10 6.77 -7.15 4.60
N MET A 11 7.12 -8.02 3.65
CA MET A 11 7.97 -9.17 3.86
C MET A 11 9.05 -9.19 2.78
N ARG A 12 10.31 -9.34 3.16
CA ARG A 12 11.40 -9.46 2.19
C ARG A 12 11.16 -10.66 1.28
N ASN A 13 11.53 -10.52 0.01
CA ASN A 13 11.45 -11.59 -0.98
C ASN A 13 12.80 -11.82 -1.65
N ASP A 14 12.91 -12.92 -2.39
CA ASP A 14 14.11 -13.28 -3.13
C ASP A 14 14.04 -12.91 -4.61
N VAL A 15 13.01 -12.18 -5.00
CA VAL A 15 12.75 -11.84 -6.40
C VAL A 15 13.64 -10.70 -6.90
N GLY A 16 14.12 -9.87 -5.97
CA GLY A 16 14.94 -8.71 -6.32
C GLY A 16 14.14 -7.48 -6.74
N ALA A 17 12.82 -7.51 -6.56
CA ALA A 17 11.93 -6.40 -6.90
C ALA A 17 10.74 -6.36 -5.96
N PRO A 18 10.14 -5.18 -5.73
CA PRO A 18 8.92 -5.10 -4.94
C PRO A 18 7.74 -5.72 -5.68
N ARG A 19 6.87 -6.38 -4.92
CA ARG A 19 5.62 -6.96 -5.44
C ARG A 19 4.46 -6.47 -4.59
N LEU A 20 3.32 -6.23 -5.22
CA LEU A 20 2.13 -5.69 -4.57
C LEU A 20 1.02 -6.72 -4.51
N GLY A 21 0.49 -6.94 -3.30
CA GLY A 21 -0.77 -7.65 -3.08
C GLY A 21 -1.80 -6.70 -2.50
N LEU A 22 -3.05 -6.91 -2.83
CA LEU A 22 -4.16 -6.07 -2.37
C LEU A 22 -5.14 -6.89 -1.54
N ALA A 23 -5.46 -6.36 -0.36
CA ALA A 23 -6.44 -6.96 0.55
C ALA A 23 -7.55 -5.94 0.83
N VAL A 24 -8.30 -5.60 -0.23
CA VAL A 24 -9.39 -4.62 -0.15
C VAL A 24 -10.72 -5.36 -0.24
N ALA A 25 -11.38 -5.54 0.90
CA ALA A 25 -12.68 -6.21 0.95
C ALA A 25 -13.78 -5.29 0.40
N VAL A 26 -14.72 -5.87 -0.36
CA VAL A 26 -15.87 -5.13 -0.90
C VAL A 26 -16.66 -4.46 0.23
N LYS A 27 -16.89 -5.18 1.32
CA LYS A 27 -17.62 -4.67 2.48
C LYS A 27 -16.95 -3.44 3.09
N VAL A 28 -15.64 -3.45 3.22
CA VAL A 28 -14.88 -2.32 3.77
C VAL A 28 -14.89 -1.14 2.81
N ALA A 29 -14.74 -1.40 1.52
CA ALA A 29 -14.72 -0.34 0.51
C ALA A 29 -16.08 0.30 0.26
N GLY A 30 -17.17 -0.37 0.63
CA GLY A 30 -18.52 0.14 0.43
C GLY A 30 -19.17 -0.26 -0.89
N GLY A 31 -18.62 -1.27 -1.57
CA GLY A 31 -19.17 -1.81 -2.82
C GLY A 31 -18.08 -2.09 -3.84
N ALA A 32 -18.47 -2.75 -4.94
CA ALA A 32 -17.53 -3.17 -5.97
C ALA A 32 -16.88 -2.00 -6.71
N VAL A 33 -17.65 -0.96 -7.02
CA VAL A 33 -17.13 0.22 -7.71
C VAL A 33 -16.11 0.95 -6.85
N ALA A 34 -16.43 1.16 -5.58
CA ALA A 34 -15.53 1.81 -4.63
C ALA A 34 -14.28 0.97 -4.39
N ARG A 35 -14.42 -0.36 -4.32
CA ARG A 35 -13.28 -1.27 -4.19
C ARG A 35 -12.33 -1.14 -5.40
N ASN A 36 -12.87 -1.11 -6.60
CA ASN A 36 -12.07 -0.98 -7.81
C ASN A 36 -11.35 0.37 -7.86
N ARG A 37 -12.01 1.43 -7.39
CA ARG A 37 -11.40 2.76 -7.27
C ARG A 37 -10.20 2.73 -6.32
N LEU A 38 -10.34 2.15 -5.13
CA LEU A 38 -9.27 2.06 -4.15
C LEU A 38 -8.11 1.21 -4.69
N ARG A 39 -8.42 0.09 -5.30
CA ARG A 39 -7.39 -0.79 -5.88
C ARG A 39 -6.60 -0.06 -6.96
N ARG A 40 -7.27 0.71 -7.82
CA ARG A 40 -6.60 1.49 -8.86
C ARG A 40 -5.66 2.52 -8.25
N ILE A 41 -6.11 3.27 -7.24
CA ILE A 41 -5.30 4.29 -6.57
C ILE A 41 -4.05 3.66 -5.96
N ILE A 42 -4.19 2.52 -5.28
CA ILE A 42 -3.07 1.81 -4.66
C ILE A 42 -2.08 1.34 -5.73
N ARG A 43 -2.57 0.73 -6.81
CA ARG A 43 -1.71 0.22 -7.89
C ARG A 43 -0.94 1.34 -8.59
N GLU A 44 -1.60 2.44 -8.89
CA GLU A 44 -0.96 3.60 -9.53
C GLU A 44 0.12 4.19 -8.63
N SER A 45 -0.18 4.36 -7.34
CA SER A 45 0.77 4.86 -6.37
C SER A 45 1.98 3.94 -6.24
N PHE A 46 1.73 2.63 -6.13
CA PHE A 46 2.81 1.65 -6.08
C PHE A 46 3.71 1.74 -7.32
N ARG A 47 3.11 1.78 -8.51
CA ARG A 47 3.86 1.87 -9.76
C ARG A 47 4.76 3.11 -9.80
N LEU A 48 4.25 4.24 -9.34
CA LEU A 48 5.02 5.49 -9.34
C LEU A 48 6.17 5.48 -8.34
N HIS A 49 6.07 4.70 -7.27
CA HIS A 49 7.04 4.67 -6.19
C HIS A 49 7.87 3.40 -6.12
N GLN A 50 7.67 2.46 -7.05
CA GLN A 50 8.32 1.15 -6.97
C GLN A 50 9.86 1.23 -7.02
N GLY A 51 10.41 2.25 -7.67
CA GLY A 51 11.86 2.45 -7.70
C GLY A 51 12.46 2.82 -6.35
N GLU A 52 11.64 3.25 -5.41
CA GLU A 52 12.06 3.61 -4.05
C GLU A 52 11.82 2.48 -3.05
N LEU A 53 11.18 1.40 -3.49
CA LEU A 53 10.79 0.31 -2.61
C LEU A 53 11.82 -0.82 -2.63
N PRO A 54 11.99 -1.51 -1.48
CA PRO A 54 12.92 -2.64 -1.40
C PRO A 54 12.34 -3.87 -2.07
N ALA A 55 13.18 -4.91 -2.23
CA ALA A 55 12.75 -6.22 -2.70
C ALA A 55 11.92 -6.89 -1.61
N ALA A 56 10.63 -6.62 -1.62
CA ALA A 56 9.69 -7.11 -0.62
C ALA A 56 8.31 -7.35 -1.22
N ASP A 57 7.56 -8.26 -0.63
CA ASP A 57 6.14 -8.44 -0.92
C ASP A 57 5.37 -7.51 -0.01
N LEU A 58 4.60 -6.62 -0.60
CA LEU A 58 3.82 -5.62 0.12
C LEU A 58 2.34 -5.95 -0.03
N VAL A 59 1.65 -6.11 1.10
CA VAL A 59 0.20 -6.31 1.10
C VAL A 59 -0.44 -5.06 1.69
N VAL A 60 -1.30 -4.43 0.90
CA VAL A 60 -1.99 -3.20 1.30
C VAL A 60 -3.47 -3.50 1.53
N GLY A 61 -3.94 -3.24 2.74
CA GLY A 61 -5.35 -3.32 3.10
C GLY A 61 -5.92 -1.93 3.28
N ALA A 62 -7.20 -1.74 2.94
CA ALA A 62 -7.90 -0.49 3.15
C ALA A 62 -8.70 -0.51 4.44
N ARG A 63 -8.70 0.60 5.15
CA ARG A 63 -9.53 0.81 6.32
C ARG A 63 -10.84 1.51 5.91
N PRO A 64 -11.90 1.42 6.74
CA PRO A 64 -13.20 2.05 6.39
C PRO A 64 -13.11 3.54 6.06
N ALA A 65 -12.21 4.29 6.70
CA ALA A 65 -12.04 5.71 6.44
C ALA A 65 -11.61 6.02 5.00
N ALA A 66 -10.98 5.07 4.31
CA ALA A 66 -10.56 5.26 2.92
C ALA A 66 -11.76 5.33 1.96
N ARG A 67 -12.91 4.80 2.38
CA ARG A 67 -14.13 4.75 1.55
C ARG A 67 -14.56 6.11 1.04
N SER A 68 -14.53 7.11 1.90
CA SER A 68 -15.05 8.44 1.60
C SER A 68 -13.95 9.51 1.45
N ALA A 69 -12.70 9.13 1.53
CA ALA A 69 -11.59 10.07 1.42
C ALA A 69 -11.37 10.49 -0.04
N ALA A 70 -10.92 11.73 -0.23
CA ALA A 70 -10.55 12.22 -1.56
C ALA A 70 -9.33 11.49 -2.09
N ALA A 71 -9.27 11.33 -3.42
CA ALA A 71 -8.14 10.64 -4.06
C ALA A 71 -6.79 11.26 -3.70
N ALA A 72 -6.73 12.58 -3.61
CA ALA A 72 -5.50 13.28 -3.25
C ALA A 72 -5.01 12.89 -1.85
N ALA A 73 -5.94 12.80 -0.87
CA ALA A 73 -5.60 12.38 0.49
C ALA A 73 -5.13 10.93 0.54
N LEU A 74 -5.74 10.06 -0.25
CA LEU A 74 -5.34 8.65 -0.34
C LEU A 74 -3.96 8.50 -0.95
N ARG A 75 -3.66 9.24 -2.01
CA ARG A 75 -2.35 9.21 -2.66
C ARG A 75 -1.25 9.72 -1.75
N GLU A 76 -1.53 10.79 -1.00
CA GLU A 76 -0.59 11.34 -0.02
C GLU A 76 -0.30 10.34 1.10
N SER A 77 -1.34 9.69 1.60
CA SER A 77 -1.22 8.64 2.61
C SER A 77 -0.33 7.49 2.12
N LEU A 78 -0.57 7.01 0.90
CA LEU A 78 0.21 5.93 0.31
C LEU A 78 1.67 6.32 0.12
N ALA A 79 1.93 7.54 -0.36
CA ALA A 79 3.30 8.02 -0.54
C ALA A 79 4.07 8.01 0.78
N ALA A 80 3.43 8.44 1.87
CA ALA A 80 4.03 8.43 3.19
C ALA A 80 4.29 7.00 3.69
N LEU A 81 3.38 6.07 3.40
CA LEU A 81 3.55 4.66 3.79
C LEU A 81 4.67 3.99 3.01
N TRP A 82 4.79 4.26 1.70
CA TRP A 82 5.91 3.74 0.89
C TRP A 82 7.24 4.20 1.45
N LYS A 83 7.34 5.45 1.87
CA LYS A 83 8.55 5.99 2.47
C LYS A 83 8.89 5.25 3.77
N LYS A 84 7.90 5.00 4.61
CA LYS A 84 8.11 4.24 5.86
C LYS A 84 8.56 2.81 5.58
N VAL A 85 7.99 2.16 4.57
CA VAL A 85 8.41 0.82 4.16
C VAL A 85 9.88 0.82 3.76
N GLY A 86 10.30 1.78 2.94
CA GLY A 86 11.69 1.90 2.52
C GLY A 86 12.63 2.09 3.69
N GLU A 87 12.28 2.96 4.62
CA GLU A 87 13.09 3.24 5.81
C GLU A 87 13.20 2.02 6.72
N GLN A 88 12.09 1.33 6.98
CA GLN A 88 12.08 0.16 7.85
C GLN A 88 12.86 -1.01 7.25
N CYS A 89 12.67 -1.28 5.97
CA CYS A 89 13.39 -2.37 5.32
C CYS A 89 14.88 -2.08 5.19
N ALA A 90 15.25 -0.81 5.04
CA ALA A 90 16.67 -0.41 4.98
C ALA A 90 17.38 -0.61 6.32
N THR A 91 16.65 -0.45 7.44
CA THR A 91 17.22 -0.59 8.80
C THR A 91 17.08 -1.98 9.39
N SER A 92 16.24 -2.83 8.79
CA SER A 92 16.04 -4.20 9.26
C SER A 92 17.26 -5.07 8.93
N PRO A 93 17.75 -5.90 9.87
CA PRO A 93 18.85 -6.80 9.57
C PRO A 93 18.45 -7.81 8.50
N PRO A 94 19.37 -8.22 7.64
CA PRO A 94 19.09 -9.27 6.66
C PRO A 94 18.80 -10.58 7.35
N ARG A 95 17.89 -11.35 6.81
CA ARG A 95 17.57 -12.69 7.31
C ARG A 95 18.15 -13.75 6.41
#